data_2509fd16ec09d0350bf8002f3443c871
#
_entry.id   2509fd16ec09d0350bf8002f3443c871
#
_cell.length_a   1.000
_cell.length_b   1.000
_cell.length_c   1.000
_cell.angle_alpha   90.00
_cell.angle_beta   90.00
_cell.angle_gamma   90.00
#
_symmetry.space_group_name_H-M   'P 1'
#
loop_
_entity.id
_entity.type
_entity.pdbx_description
1 polymer ?
#
loop_
_entity_poly.entity_id
_entity_poly.type
_entity_poly.pdbx_seq_one_letter_code
_entity_poly.pdbx_strand_id
1 'polypeptide(L)'
;MVLSPQNPLKSGDHMLDFETRAGWIETCIQDNPRLKLCTVEKDFPLPSYTHRTLEHLGNLFPDRSFVLLLGEDQLIQFTRWKNYELILNSWPLWVYPRHFDGPSPEKPVPHRLVDAPKIEISSTLIRRRLAQGLSIRYLVPDILWKTCANHPFWRG
;
A
#
# COMPACT_ATOMS: atom_id res chain seq x y z
N MET A 1 2.03 8.66 -2.23
CA MET A 1 2.03 7.21 -1.87
C MET A 1 3.46 6.80 -1.59
N VAL A 2 3.73 6.08 -0.50
CA VAL A 2 5.07 5.54 -0.20
C VAL A 2 5.13 4.09 -0.71
N LEU A 3 6.18 3.76 -1.46
CA LEU A 3 6.45 2.40 -1.90
C LEU A 3 7.46 1.75 -0.95
N SER A 4 7.03 0.68 -0.27
CA SER A 4 7.91 -0.10 0.57
C SER A 4 8.71 -1.12 -0.26
N PRO A 5 10.02 -1.22 -0.05
CA PRO A 5 10.84 -2.27 -0.66
C PRO A 5 10.39 -3.66 -0.22
N GLN A 6 10.15 -3.84 1.07
CA GLN A 6 9.72 -5.09 1.66
C GLN A 6 8.79 -4.84 2.85
N ASN A 7 7.60 -5.44 2.82
CA ASN A 7 6.71 -5.41 3.97
C ASN A 7 7.20 -6.43 5.02
N PRO A 8 7.52 -6.00 6.26
CA PRO A 8 8.01 -6.89 7.32
C PRO A 8 7.09 -8.06 7.66
N LEU A 9 5.78 -7.91 7.39
CA LEU A 9 4.75 -8.91 7.68
C LEU A 9 4.46 -9.86 6.51
N LYS A 10 5.19 -9.72 5.39
CA LYS A 10 5.01 -10.59 4.22
C LYS A 10 6.32 -11.29 3.89
N SER A 11 6.29 -12.62 3.78
CA SER A 11 7.40 -13.42 3.24
C SER A 11 7.63 -13.07 1.77
N GLY A 12 8.89 -12.77 1.40
CA GLY A 12 9.25 -12.05 0.18
C GLY A 12 9.35 -12.82 -1.12
N ASP A 13 8.97 -14.10 -1.20
CA ASP A 13 9.42 -14.98 -2.29
C ASP A 13 8.74 -14.78 -3.66
N HIS A 14 7.68 -13.95 -3.73
CA HIS A 14 6.98 -13.67 -4.99
C HIS A 14 6.58 -12.19 -5.10
N MET A 15 7.56 -11.31 -5.11
CA MET A 15 7.32 -9.89 -5.31
C MET A 15 8.19 -9.37 -6.45
N LEU A 16 7.59 -8.60 -7.35
CA LEU A 16 8.33 -7.84 -8.37
C LEU A 16 9.36 -6.94 -7.71
N ASP A 17 10.48 -6.75 -8.39
CA ASP A 17 11.52 -5.83 -7.95
C ASP A 17 10.99 -4.42 -7.72
N PHE A 18 11.73 -3.65 -6.94
CA PHE A 18 11.31 -2.33 -6.51
C PHE A 18 11.12 -1.37 -7.68
N GLU A 19 12.05 -1.36 -8.63
CA GLU A 19 12.05 -0.44 -9.77
C GLU A 19 10.87 -0.71 -10.70
N THR A 20 10.60 -1.97 -11.00
CA THR A 20 9.43 -2.36 -11.80
C THR A 20 8.13 -1.89 -11.14
N ARG A 21 7.99 -2.09 -9.82
CA ARG A 21 6.80 -1.63 -9.08
C ARG A 21 6.69 -0.11 -9.08
N ALA A 22 7.80 0.60 -8.89
CA ALA A 22 7.85 2.05 -8.92
C ALA A 22 7.42 2.59 -10.29
N GLY A 23 7.99 2.09 -11.38
CA GLY A 23 7.66 2.50 -12.73
C GLY A 23 6.18 2.25 -13.09
N TRP A 24 5.59 1.15 -12.62
CA TRP A 24 4.17 0.89 -12.82
C TRP A 24 3.27 1.88 -12.06
N ILE A 25 3.64 2.20 -10.82
CA ILE A 25 2.89 3.19 -10.05
C ILE A 25 2.99 4.56 -10.71
N GLU A 26 4.19 5.01 -11.06
CA GLU A 26 4.40 6.31 -11.74
C GLU A 26 3.57 6.41 -13.01
N THR A 27 3.60 5.36 -13.83
CA THR A 27 2.79 5.32 -15.06
C THR A 27 1.28 5.41 -14.78
N CYS A 28 0.80 4.79 -13.68
CA CYS A 28 -0.62 4.83 -13.32
C CYS A 28 -1.10 6.17 -12.76
N ILE A 29 -0.20 6.98 -12.21
CA ILE A 29 -0.57 8.23 -11.55
C ILE A 29 -0.13 9.48 -12.32
N GLN A 30 0.51 9.32 -13.48
CA GLN A 30 1.12 10.41 -14.24
C GLN A 30 0.14 11.52 -14.66
N ASP A 31 -1.12 11.18 -14.85
CA ASP A 31 -2.20 12.09 -15.24
C ASP A 31 -2.88 12.77 -14.03
N ASN A 32 -2.53 12.37 -12.80
CA ASN A 32 -3.10 12.94 -11.59
C ASN A 32 -2.06 13.71 -10.76
N PRO A 33 -1.99 15.06 -10.86
CA PRO A 33 -0.99 15.86 -10.17
C PRO A 33 -1.11 15.82 -8.63
N ARG A 34 -2.22 15.31 -8.09
CA ARG A 34 -2.43 15.13 -6.65
C ARG A 34 -1.80 13.85 -6.11
N LEU A 35 -1.45 12.92 -6.97
CA LEU A 35 -0.79 11.67 -6.59
C LEU A 35 0.70 11.76 -6.90
N LYS A 36 1.51 11.39 -5.93
CA LYS A 36 2.98 11.34 -6.09
C LYS A 36 3.50 10.04 -5.50
N LEU A 37 4.42 9.39 -6.20
CA LEU A 37 5.20 8.30 -5.66
C LEU A 37 6.31 8.88 -4.77
N CYS A 38 6.50 8.24 -3.61
CA CYS A 38 7.63 8.49 -2.72
C CYS A 38 8.41 7.18 -2.56
N THR A 39 9.67 7.20 -2.92
CA THR A 39 10.57 6.04 -2.91
C THR A 39 11.57 6.07 -1.77
N VAL A 40 11.37 6.95 -0.79
CA VAL A 40 12.31 7.20 0.31
C VAL A 40 12.70 5.94 1.10
N GLU A 41 11.80 4.97 1.20
CA GLU A 41 12.10 3.71 1.89
C GLU A 41 13.13 2.83 1.17
N LYS A 42 13.44 3.11 -0.10
CA LYS A 42 14.48 2.39 -0.85
C LYS A 42 15.84 2.48 -0.17
N ASP A 43 16.13 3.64 0.42
CA ASP A 43 17.42 3.95 1.03
C ASP A 43 17.46 3.59 2.53
N PHE A 44 16.37 3.05 3.07
CA PHE A 44 16.31 2.66 4.47
C PHE A 44 16.85 1.24 4.69
N PRO A 45 17.46 0.99 5.88
CA PRO A 45 17.78 -0.37 6.29
C PRO A 45 16.53 -1.26 6.31
N LEU A 46 16.63 -2.45 5.75
CA LEU A 46 15.54 -3.42 5.76
C LEU A 46 15.47 -4.17 7.11
N PRO A 47 14.25 -4.49 7.57
CA PRO A 47 12.96 -4.09 7.01
C PRO A 47 12.63 -2.63 7.30
N SER A 48 11.98 -1.94 6.34
CA SER A 48 11.51 -0.58 6.57
C SER A 48 10.28 -0.57 7.49
N TYR A 49 10.19 0.44 8.34
CA TYR A 49 9.09 0.58 9.31
C TYR A 49 8.40 1.93 9.15
N THR A 50 7.08 1.94 9.14
CA THR A 50 6.23 3.11 8.89
C THR A 50 6.52 4.31 9.79
N HIS A 51 6.81 4.10 11.08
CA HIS A 51 7.15 5.22 11.98
C HIS A 51 8.40 5.98 11.52
N ARG A 52 9.45 5.27 11.06
CA ARG A 52 10.67 5.89 10.55
C ARG A 52 10.40 6.69 9.27
N THR A 53 9.54 6.15 8.41
CA THR A 53 9.12 6.84 7.18
C THR A 53 8.39 8.13 7.48
N LEU A 54 7.46 8.11 8.43
CA LEU A 54 6.72 9.28 8.86
C LEU A 54 7.62 10.32 9.53
N GLU A 55 8.52 9.91 10.42
CA GLU A 55 9.53 10.79 11.03
C GLU A 55 10.41 11.45 9.97
N HIS A 56 10.93 10.66 9.02
CA HIS A 56 11.77 11.17 7.95
C HIS A 56 11.03 12.17 7.07
N LEU A 57 9.79 11.88 6.68
CA LEU A 57 8.98 12.79 5.89
C LEU A 57 8.63 14.06 6.66
N GLY A 58 8.37 13.96 7.98
CA GLY A 58 8.15 15.12 8.83
C GLY A 58 9.37 16.05 8.88
N ASN A 59 10.57 15.49 8.98
CA ASN A 59 11.82 16.24 8.95
C ASN A 59 12.10 16.86 7.58
N LEU A 60 11.81 16.15 6.50
CA LEU A 60 12.03 16.61 5.13
C LEU A 60 11.05 17.72 4.72
N PHE A 61 9.85 17.69 5.27
CA PHE A 61 8.78 18.64 4.95
C PHE A 61 8.14 19.20 6.24
N PRO A 62 8.85 20.04 7.00
CA PRO A 62 8.39 20.52 8.32
C PRO A 62 7.09 21.36 8.25
N ASP A 63 6.83 21.98 7.11
CA ASP A 63 5.62 22.78 6.88
C ASP A 63 4.38 21.94 6.49
N ARG A 64 4.50 20.61 6.46
CA ARG A 64 3.41 19.71 6.06
C ARG A 64 2.92 18.87 7.23
N SER A 65 1.62 18.71 7.31
CA SER A 65 1.00 17.74 8.20
C SER A 65 0.77 16.41 7.43
N PHE A 66 1.22 15.31 8.01
CA PHE A 66 1.04 13.99 7.43
C PHE A 66 -0.10 13.24 8.11
N VAL A 67 -0.84 12.50 7.32
CA VAL A 67 -1.89 11.57 7.75
C VAL A 67 -1.53 10.19 7.24
N LEU A 68 -1.60 9.17 8.08
CA LEU A 68 -1.45 7.79 7.64
C LEU A 68 -2.80 7.25 7.16
N LEU A 69 -2.89 6.92 5.87
CA LEU A 69 -4.08 6.33 5.26
C LEU A 69 -3.91 4.83 5.08
N LEU A 70 -4.81 4.04 5.66
CA LEU A 70 -4.80 2.57 5.61
C LEU A 70 -6.13 2.02 5.09
N GLY A 71 -6.09 0.81 4.53
CA GLY A 71 -7.30 0.01 4.36
C GLY A 71 -7.72 -0.66 5.68
N GLU A 72 -9.00 -0.96 5.81
CA GLU A 72 -9.57 -1.63 6.98
C GLU A 72 -8.90 -2.99 7.27
N ASP A 73 -8.46 -3.70 6.23
CA ASP A 73 -7.67 -4.93 6.32
C ASP A 73 -6.32 -4.76 7.02
N GLN A 74 -5.72 -3.57 6.94
CA GLN A 74 -4.46 -3.25 7.61
C GLN A 74 -4.67 -2.81 9.07
N LEU A 75 -5.82 -2.20 9.37
CA LEU A 75 -6.16 -1.77 10.73
C LEU A 75 -6.13 -2.93 11.73
N ILE A 76 -6.57 -4.11 11.31
CA ILE A 76 -6.62 -5.32 12.15
C ILE A 76 -5.23 -5.73 12.63
N GLN A 77 -4.23 -5.57 11.78
CA GLN A 77 -2.85 -5.91 12.12
C GLN A 77 -2.04 -4.72 12.63
N PHE A 78 -2.65 -3.56 12.77
CA PHE A 78 -1.96 -2.31 13.08
C PHE A 78 -1.22 -2.35 14.42
N THR A 79 -1.81 -2.97 15.43
CA THR A 79 -1.18 -3.15 16.76
C THR A 79 0.06 -4.05 16.74
N ARG A 80 0.28 -4.80 15.65
CA ARG A 80 1.50 -5.61 15.44
C ARG A 80 2.61 -4.82 14.75
N TRP A 81 2.32 -3.59 14.31
CA TRP A 81 3.33 -2.75 13.68
C TRP A 81 4.32 -2.24 14.70
N LYS A 82 5.59 -2.17 14.33
CA LYS A 82 6.63 -1.65 15.20
C LYS A 82 6.34 -0.19 15.57
N ASN A 83 6.34 0.12 16.87
CA ASN A 83 6.06 1.44 17.41
C ASN A 83 4.69 2.00 16.97
N TYR A 84 3.66 1.15 16.89
CA TYR A 84 2.31 1.58 16.50
C TYR A 84 1.73 2.65 17.44
N GLU A 85 2.07 2.62 18.74
CA GLU A 85 1.64 3.63 19.71
C GLU A 85 2.26 5.01 19.41
N LEU A 86 3.53 5.04 18.99
CA LEU A 86 4.18 6.27 18.54
C LEU A 86 3.46 6.83 17.30
N ILE A 87 3.07 5.96 16.35
CA ILE A 87 2.31 6.38 15.18
C ILE A 87 0.99 7.01 15.60
N LEU A 88 0.22 6.37 16.48
CA LEU A 88 -1.07 6.88 16.95
C LEU A 88 -0.98 8.21 17.69
N ASN A 89 0.08 8.39 18.45
CA ASN A 89 0.29 9.62 19.25
C ASN A 89 0.78 10.79 18.38
N SER A 90 1.42 10.52 17.24
CA SER A 90 2.11 11.55 16.46
C SER A 90 1.40 11.90 15.16
N TRP A 91 0.63 11.00 14.59
CA TRP A 91 -0.03 11.21 13.28
C TRP A 91 -1.49 10.74 13.29
N PRO A 92 -2.40 11.52 12.68
CA PRO A 92 -3.77 11.07 12.47
C PRO A 92 -3.82 9.80 11.60
N LEU A 93 -4.65 8.85 12.01
CA LEU A 93 -4.90 7.62 11.28
C LEU A 93 -6.25 7.71 10.56
N TRP A 94 -6.25 7.61 9.24
CA TRP A 94 -7.44 7.54 8.42
C TRP A 94 -7.58 6.14 7.83
N VAL A 95 -8.79 5.62 7.83
CA VAL A 95 -9.08 4.28 7.36
C VAL A 95 -10.16 4.34 6.27
N TYR A 96 -9.87 3.81 5.10
CA TYR A 96 -10.89 3.66 4.07
C TYR A 96 -11.57 2.29 4.18
N PRO A 97 -12.90 2.23 3.94
CA PRO A 97 -13.67 1.00 4.09
C PRO A 97 -13.24 -0.03 3.04
N ARG A 98 -13.07 -1.26 3.51
CA ARG A 98 -12.75 -2.40 2.65
C ARG A 98 -13.51 -3.62 3.14
N HIS A 99 -13.98 -4.46 2.21
CA HIS A 99 -14.57 -5.73 2.64
C HIS A 99 -13.47 -6.62 3.23
N PHE A 100 -13.68 -7.02 4.47
CA PHE A 100 -12.78 -7.88 5.19
C PHE A 100 -13.58 -8.80 6.12
N ASP A 101 -13.53 -10.11 5.83
CA ASP A 101 -14.24 -11.15 6.61
C ASP A 101 -13.44 -11.64 7.83
N GLY A 102 -12.40 -10.90 8.21
CA GLY A 102 -11.55 -11.26 9.34
C GLY A 102 -12.03 -10.74 10.69
N PRO A 103 -11.37 -11.14 11.79
CA PRO A 103 -11.69 -10.69 13.13
C PRO A 103 -11.45 -9.18 13.27
N SER A 104 -12.19 -8.56 14.19
CA SER A 104 -11.90 -7.18 14.62
C SER A 104 -10.52 -7.07 15.24
N PRO A 105 -9.92 -5.86 15.28
CA PRO A 105 -8.66 -5.64 15.97
C PRO A 105 -8.74 -6.11 17.44
N GLU A 106 -7.68 -6.75 17.92
CA GLU A 106 -7.60 -7.21 19.32
C GLU A 106 -7.76 -6.06 20.34
N LYS A 107 -7.31 -4.86 19.94
CA LYS A 107 -7.46 -3.64 20.74
C LYS A 107 -8.08 -2.54 19.88
N PRO A 108 -8.93 -1.68 20.48
CA PRO A 108 -9.44 -0.51 19.79
C PRO A 108 -8.29 0.37 19.29
N VAL A 109 -8.30 0.71 18.00
CA VAL A 109 -7.34 1.61 17.39
C VAL A 109 -8.06 2.90 17.02
N PRO A 110 -7.74 4.04 17.66
CA PRO A 110 -8.34 5.33 17.31
C PRO A 110 -8.06 5.68 15.85
N HIS A 111 -9.10 5.94 15.06
CA HIS A 111 -8.97 6.30 13.65
C HIS A 111 -10.20 7.08 13.17
N ARG A 112 -10.05 7.74 12.02
CA ARG A 112 -11.14 8.36 11.29
C ARG A 112 -11.50 7.50 10.07
N LEU A 113 -12.76 7.12 9.95
CA LEU A 113 -13.24 6.49 8.72
C LEU A 113 -13.34 7.54 7.60
N VAL A 114 -12.87 7.17 6.42
CA VAL A 114 -13.02 7.95 5.20
C VAL A 114 -14.34 7.55 4.54
N ASP A 115 -15.13 8.55 4.18
CA ASP A 115 -16.32 8.31 3.36
C ASP A 115 -15.90 8.03 1.91
N ALA A 116 -15.88 6.76 1.55
CA ALA A 116 -15.47 6.29 0.24
C ALA A 116 -16.25 5.02 -0.16
N PRO A 117 -16.51 4.81 -1.45
CA PRO A 117 -17.16 3.60 -1.92
C PRO A 117 -16.29 2.37 -1.63
N LYS A 118 -16.91 1.27 -1.21
CA LYS A 118 -16.22 -0.01 -1.05
C LYS A 118 -15.87 -0.59 -2.42
N ILE A 119 -14.59 -0.87 -2.62
CA ILE A 119 -14.08 -1.47 -3.86
C ILE A 119 -13.52 -2.85 -3.51
N GLU A 120 -14.11 -3.89 -4.08
CA GLU A 120 -13.75 -5.30 -3.83
C GLU A 120 -12.66 -5.82 -4.76
N ILE A 121 -11.78 -4.93 -5.25
CA ILE A 121 -10.65 -5.31 -6.07
C ILE A 121 -9.40 -5.41 -5.17
N SER A 122 -8.74 -6.58 -5.20
CA SER A 122 -7.52 -6.82 -4.45
C SER A 122 -6.39 -7.32 -5.35
N SER A 123 -5.14 -7.11 -4.92
CA SER A 123 -3.98 -7.67 -5.61
C SER A 123 -4.02 -9.22 -5.69
N THR A 124 -4.62 -9.86 -4.69
CA THR A 124 -4.83 -11.31 -4.68
C THR A 124 -5.80 -11.74 -5.77
N LEU A 125 -6.92 -11.02 -5.93
CA LEU A 125 -7.87 -11.27 -7.02
C LEU A 125 -7.18 -11.10 -8.38
N ILE A 126 -6.43 -10.02 -8.57
CA ILE A 126 -5.72 -9.76 -9.83
C ILE A 126 -4.73 -10.89 -10.14
N ARG A 127 -3.88 -11.27 -9.18
CA ARG A 127 -2.92 -12.37 -9.37
C ARG A 127 -3.61 -13.68 -9.72
N ARG A 128 -4.68 -14.04 -9.00
CA ARG A 128 -5.45 -15.26 -9.26
C ARG A 128 -6.01 -15.29 -10.67
N ARG A 129 -6.58 -14.17 -11.15
CA ARG A 129 -7.10 -14.07 -12.51
C ARG A 129 -6.01 -14.23 -13.56
N LEU A 130 -4.86 -13.58 -13.38
CA LEU A 130 -3.71 -13.69 -14.29
C LEU A 130 -3.17 -15.13 -14.35
N ALA A 131 -3.02 -15.80 -13.21
CA ALA A 131 -2.60 -17.19 -13.14
C ALA A 131 -3.60 -18.14 -13.85
N GLN A 132 -4.88 -17.79 -13.91
CA GLN A 132 -5.92 -18.54 -14.62
C GLN A 132 -6.06 -18.14 -16.11
N GLY A 133 -5.22 -17.24 -16.62
CA GLY A 133 -5.35 -16.71 -17.97
C GLY A 133 -6.59 -15.82 -18.20
N LEU A 134 -7.24 -15.39 -17.12
CA LEU A 134 -8.43 -14.54 -17.20
C LEU A 134 -8.07 -13.07 -17.33
N SER A 135 -8.87 -12.33 -18.09
CA SER A 135 -8.68 -10.90 -18.28
C SER A 135 -8.83 -10.12 -16.97
N ILE A 136 -7.93 -9.16 -16.77
CA ILE A 136 -7.99 -8.16 -15.70
C ILE A 136 -8.38 -6.78 -16.22
N ARG A 137 -8.77 -6.69 -17.49
CA ARG A 137 -9.28 -5.46 -18.09
C ARG A 137 -10.46 -4.93 -17.29
N TYR A 138 -10.52 -3.64 -17.07
CA TYR A 138 -11.50 -2.93 -16.23
C TYR A 138 -11.36 -3.17 -14.70
N LEU A 139 -10.42 -3.99 -14.26
CA LEU A 139 -10.10 -4.17 -12.83
C LEU A 139 -8.84 -3.41 -12.42
N VAL A 140 -8.08 -2.94 -13.38
CA VAL A 140 -6.87 -2.13 -13.23
C VAL A 140 -6.85 -1.05 -14.29
N PRO A 141 -6.06 0.02 -14.13
CA PRO A 141 -5.84 1.00 -15.20
C PRO A 141 -5.39 0.33 -16.50
N ASP A 142 -5.87 0.83 -17.66
CA ASP A 142 -5.60 0.23 -18.99
C ASP A 142 -4.12 0.01 -19.26
N ILE A 143 -3.27 0.94 -18.78
CA ILE A 143 -1.83 0.83 -18.94
C ILE A 143 -1.27 -0.39 -18.19
N LEU A 144 -1.75 -0.65 -16.98
CA LEU A 144 -1.35 -1.83 -16.20
C LEU A 144 -1.89 -3.12 -16.79
N TRP A 145 -3.11 -3.12 -17.31
CA TRP A 145 -3.66 -4.30 -17.96
C TRP A 145 -2.75 -4.80 -19.08
N LYS A 146 -2.30 -3.91 -19.97
CA LYS A 146 -1.41 -4.25 -21.08
C LYS A 146 -0.04 -4.75 -20.59
N THR A 147 0.50 -4.13 -19.55
CA THR A 147 1.80 -4.47 -18.98
C THR A 147 1.75 -5.81 -18.25
N CYS A 148 0.77 -6.00 -17.37
CA CYS A 148 0.62 -7.21 -16.57
C CYS A 148 0.30 -8.45 -17.43
N ALA A 149 -0.60 -8.33 -18.41
CA ALA A 149 -1.00 -9.46 -19.25
C ALA A 149 0.17 -10.14 -19.98
N ASN A 150 1.24 -9.39 -20.25
CA ASN A 150 2.41 -9.88 -20.99
C ASN A 150 3.65 -10.10 -20.08
N HIS A 151 3.57 -9.79 -18.79
CA HIS A 151 4.75 -9.87 -17.92
C HIS A 151 5.02 -11.31 -17.49
N PRO A 152 6.27 -11.84 -17.62
CA PRO A 152 6.62 -13.22 -17.31
C PRO A 152 6.31 -13.62 -15.87
N PHE A 153 6.42 -12.71 -14.93
CA PHE A 153 6.14 -12.91 -13.50
C PHE A 153 4.77 -13.55 -13.20
N TRP A 154 3.79 -13.34 -14.09
CA TRP A 154 2.42 -13.84 -13.89
C TRP A 154 2.13 -15.13 -14.63
N ARG A 155 3.11 -15.66 -15.40
CA ARG A 155 2.95 -16.85 -16.25
C ARG A 155 3.60 -18.10 -15.68
N GLY A 156 4.16 -17.99 -14.45
CA GLY A 156 4.79 -19.12 -13.76
C GLY A 156 3.82 -19.95 -12.93
#